data_545f9be2b2a1426a9c91d5bce2668f1b
#
_entry.id   545f9be2b2a1426a9c91d5bce2668f1b
#
_cell.length_a   1.000
_cell.length_b   1.000
_cell.length_c   1.000
_cell.angle_alpha   90.00
_cell.angle_beta   90.00
_cell.angle_gamma   90.00
#
_symmetry.space_group_name_H-M   'P 1'
#
loop_
_entity.id
_entity.type
_entity.pdbx_description
1 polymer ?
#
loop_
_entity_poly.entity_id
_entity_poly.type
_entity_poly.pdbx_seq_one_letter_code
_entity_poly.pdbx_strand_id
1 'polypeptide(L)'
;MEDRIAKTLALLLDGRWNEAFKLYHEIINDLSKEKSVPETVENTKDSQTSSKTEEAVSVVSEFERWPTLNDEELWDLGHIAYLFDDTETAESLIEEHYSRKPNDIEGMVFLGMIYKKRNKPYKSELMYRAALSEDKDNMKAVEELVYLYLETERPLDALAWVQKLLRLDPRTPKNYFLAGKALEKLDREEQSRRYIIASMILDQSSSFRGSLQSFYEDRLGESITIADLFDGKEVIEEWVGKNRHAVDRSPFSEFEHQESY
;
A
#
# COMPACT_ATOMS: atom_id res chain seq x y z
N MET A 1 20.06 4.61 20.73
CA MET A 1 19.26 4.91 19.52
C MET A 1 17.78 4.85 19.85
N GLU A 2 17.34 3.74 20.44
CA GLU A 2 15.97 3.44 20.85
C GLU A 2 15.23 4.62 21.53
N ASP A 3 15.80 5.23 22.58
CA ASP A 3 15.18 6.37 23.29
C ASP A 3 14.88 7.58 22.38
N ARG A 4 15.71 7.82 21.35
CA ARG A 4 15.51 8.94 20.42
C ARG A 4 14.41 8.62 19.41
N ILE A 5 14.33 7.39 18.94
CA ILE A 5 13.28 6.91 18.04
C ILE A 5 11.94 6.94 18.78
N ALA A 6 11.87 6.37 19.98
CA ALA A 6 10.67 6.39 20.83
C ALA A 6 10.22 7.84 21.13
N LYS A 7 11.15 8.75 21.39
CA LYS A 7 10.83 10.17 21.58
C LYS A 7 10.27 10.81 20.31
N THR A 8 10.78 10.44 19.13
CA THR A 8 10.28 10.95 17.85
C THR A 8 8.84 10.48 17.62
N LEU A 9 8.56 9.20 17.88
CA LEU A 9 7.20 8.66 17.80
C LEU A 9 6.24 9.35 18.78
N ALA A 10 6.66 9.57 20.03
CA ALA A 10 5.87 10.31 21.01
C ALA A 10 5.54 11.73 20.56
N LEU A 11 6.51 12.45 19.98
CA LEU A 11 6.30 13.79 19.43
C LEU A 11 5.30 13.78 18.25
N LEU A 12 5.34 12.75 17.39
CA LEU A 12 4.38 12.58 16.30
C LEU A 12 2.96 12.34 16.83
N LEU A 13 2.81 11.50 17.85
CA LEU A 13 1.52 11.23 18.50
C LEU A 13 0.94 12.48 19.17
N ASP A 14 1.79 13.33 19.74
CA ASP A 14 1.41 14.61 20.35
C ASP A 14 1.13 15.73 19.31
N GLY A 15 1.28 15.45 18.02
CA GLY A 15 1.11 16.43 16.94
C GLY A 15 2.24 17.45 16.84
N ARG A 16 3.39 17.22 17.49
CA ARG A 16 4.56 18.11 17.50
C ARG A 16 5.51 17.84 16.33
N TRP A 17 4.97 17.92 15.12
CA TRP A 17 5.64 17.51 13.87
C TRP A 17 7.01 18.18 13.64
N ASN A 18 7.14 19.48 13.93
CA ASN A 18 8.40 20.20 13.71
C ASN A 18 9.54 19.71 14.62
N GLU A 19 9.22 19.32 15.84
CA GLU A 19 10.20 18.82 16.79
C GLU A 19 10.57 17.37 16.47
N ALA A 20 9.58 16.55 16.09
CA ALA A 20 9.80 15.20 15.61
C ALA A 20 10.70 15.20 14.36
N PHE A 21 10.45 16.09 13.42
CA PHE A 21 11.24 16.24 12.19
C PHE A 21 12.71 16.60 12.48
N LYS A 22 12.95 17.52 13.40
CA LYS A 22 14.33 17.87 13.80
C LYS A 22 15.06 16.68 14.39
N LEU A 23 14.40 15.97 15.32
CA LEU A 23 14.99 14.81 15.98
C LEU A 23 15.26 13.67 15.00
N TYR A 24 14.33 13.44 14.05
CA TYR A 24 14.53 12.49 12.96
C TYR A 24 15.79 12.81 12.14
N HIS A 25 15.97 14.06 11.69
CA HIS A 25 17.14 14.45 10.93
C HIS A 25 18.45 14.35 11.72
N GLU A 26 18.41 14.61 13.02
CA GLU A 26 19.57 14.37 13.89
C GLU A 26 19.94 12.88 13.93
N ILE A 27 18.95 11.99 14.02
CA ILE A 27 19.16 10.54 14.00
C ILE A 27 19.80 10.10 12.69
N ILE A 28 19.21 10.49 11.56
CA ILE A 28 19.70 10.10 10.22
C ILE A 28 21.12 10.65 9.97
N ASN A 29 21.38 11.89 10.36
CA ASN A 29 22.72 12.49 10.21
C ASN A 29 23.79 11.74 11.04
N ASP A 30 23.45 11.29 12.24
CA ASP A 30 24.39 10.55 13.08
C ASP A 30 24.67 9.16 12.49
N LEU A 31 23.63 8.45 12.06
CA LEU A 31 23.75 7.16 11.36
C LEU A 31 24.57 7.28 10.06
N SER A 32 24.41 8.37 9.33
CA SER A 32 25.16 8.61 8.08
C SER A 32 26.65 8.87 8.34
N LYS A 33 27.00 9.49 9.48
CA LYS A 33 28.40 9.68 9.88
C LYS A 33 29.08 8.35 10.29
N GLU A 34 28.35 7.46 10.95
CA GLU A 34 28.86 6.12 11.30
C GLU A 34 29.24 5.31 10.05
N LYS A 35 28.50 5.46 8.95
CA LYS A 35 28.82 4.82 7.65
C LYS A 35 30.07 5.38 6.97
N SER A 36 30.47 6.60 7.26
CA SER A 36 31.60 7.26 6.58
C SER A 36 32.98 7.01 7.23
N VAL A 37 33.04 6.19 8.27
CA VAL A 37 34.33 5.75 8.83
C VAL A 37 34.88 4.63 7.95
N PRO A 38 35.95 4.85 7.17
CA PRO A 38 36.57 3.78 6.41
C PRO A 38 37.13 2.75 7.40
N GLU A 39 36.70 1.47 7.29
CA GLU A 39 37.46 0.39 7.87
C GLU A 39 38.91 0.54 7.43
N THR A 40 39.79 0.91 8.36
CA THR A 40 41.22 0.82 8.16
C THR A 40 41.56 -0.66 7.98
N VAL A 41 41.57 -1.10 6.72
CA VAL A 41 42.13 -2.40 6.36
C VAL A 41 43.60 -2.38 6.79
N GLU A 42 43.91 -2.97 7.92
CA GLU A 42 45.28 -3.31 8.26
C GLU A 42 45.83 -4.19 7.13
N ASN A 43 46.64 -3.59 6.30
CA ASN A 43 47.44 -4.28 5.28
C ASN A 43 48.37 -5.28 5.94
N THR A 44 47.93 -6.49 6.20
CA THR A 44 48.84 -7.62 6.29
C THR A 44 49.16 -8.10 4.88
N LYS A 45 50.31 -7.62 4.38
CA LYS A 45 50.97 -8.19 3.22
C LYS A 45 51.32 -9.64 3.54
N ASP A 46 50.60 -10.57 2.93
CA ASP A 46 51.25 -11.82 2.46
C ASP A 46 50.49 -12.41 1.27
N SER A 47 51.30 -12.69 0.32
CA SER A 47 51.23 -13.18 -1.03
C SER A 47 50.22 -14.28 -1.38
N GLN A 48 49.65 -14.08 -2.59
CA GLN A 48 49.30 -15.11 -3.61
C GLN A 48 48.30 -16.20 -3.20
N THR A 49 47.07 -16.02 -3.60
CA THR A 49 46.33 -17.06 -4.38
C THR A 49 44.98 -16.54 -4.90
N SER A 50 44.84 -16.60 -6.24
CA SER A 50 43.69 -16.83 -7.10
C SER A 50 42.36 -16.04 -6.92
N SER A 51 42.07 -15.35 -7.97
CA SER A 51 40.95 -14.57 -8.49
C SER A 51 39.55 -15.20 -8.49
N LYS A 52 39.06 -15.76 -7.38
CA LYS A 52 37.67 -16.26 -7.27
C LYS A 52 36.95 -15.86 -5.98
N THR A 53 37.59 -15.12 -5.09
CA THR A 53 37.05 -14.70 -3.79
C THR A 53 36.60 -13.23 -3.79
N GLU A 54 36.97 -12.44 -4.76
CA GLU A 54 36.63 -11.01 -4.81
C GLU A 54 35.16 -10.75 -5.19
N GLU A 55 34.54 -11.60 -6.03
CA GLU A 55 33.11 -11.47 -6.36
C GLU A 55 32.17 -11.88 -5.22
N ALA A 56 32.61 -12.78 -4.34
CA ALA A 56 31.80 -13.22 -3.21
C ALA A 56 31.83 -12.23 -2.01
N VAL A 57 32.91 -11.46 -1.86
CA VAL A 57 33.06 -10.48 -0.77
C VAL A 57 32.30 -9.19 -1.09
N SER A 58 32.15 -8.83 -2.39
CA SER A 58 31.38 -7.64 -2.77
C SER A 58 29.85 -7.81 -2.60
N VAL A 59 29.37 -9.05 -2.64
CA VAL A 59 27.96 -9.37 -2.48
C VAL A 59 27.51 -9.35 -1.00
N VAL A 60 28.40 -9.61 -0.06
CA VAL A 60 28.09 -9.61 1.39
C VAL A 60 28.06 -8.18 1.96
N SER A 61 28.82 -7.24 1.38
CA SER A 61 28.87 -5.85 1.86
C SER A 61 27.70 -4.97 1.42
N GLU A 62 26.84 -5.42 0.49
CA GLU A 62 25.63 -4.69 0.08
C GLU A 62 24.42 -4.92 0.99
N PHE A 63 24.46 -5.92 1.90
CA PHE A 63 23.30 -6.34 2.67
C PHE A 63 23.17 -5.73 4.07
N GLU A 64 24.21 -5.12 4.64
CA GLU A 64 24.13 -4.49 5.96
C GLU A 64 24.26 -2.97 5.86
N ARG A 65 23.18 -2.32 5.35
CA ARG A 65 23.15 -0.84 5.27
C ARG A 65 23.02 -0.18 6.65
N TRP A 66 22.46 -0.89 7.64
CA TRP A 66 22.15 -0.35 8.96
C TRP A 66 22.56 -1.33 10.08
N PRO A 67 23.84 -1.71 10.18
CA PRO A 67 24.29 -2.78 11.07
C PRO A 67 24.12 -2.48 12.56
N THR A 68 24.03 -1.20 12.93
CA THR A 68 23.87 -0.75 14.32
C THR A 68 22.43 -0.74 14.81
N LEU A 69 21.45 -0.86 13.90
CA LEU A 69 20.03 -0.87 14.23
C LEU A 69 19.52 -2.29 14.40
N ASN A 70 18.70 -2.51 15.45
CA ASN A 70 17.92 -3.74 15.58
C ASN A 70 16.66 -3.72 14.70
N ASP A 71 15.94 -4.84 14.64
CA ASP A 71 14.78 -4.97 13.74
C ASP A 71 13.62 -4.02 14.08
N GLU A 72 13.41 -3.71 15.35
CA GLU A 72 12.38 -2.78 15.82
C GLU A 72 12.76 -1.34 15.48
N GLU A 73 14.02 -0.97 15.70
CA GLU A 73 14.55 0.34 15.31
C GLU A 73 14.48 0.57 13.79
N LEU A 74 14.78 -0.46 12.98
CA LEU A 74 14.64 -0.40 11.52
C LEU A 74 13.19 -0.14 11.11
N TRP A 75 12.27 -0.85 11.74
CA TRP A 75 10.83 -0.75 11.51
C TRP A 75 10.30 0.64 11.86
N ASP A 76 10.56 1.09 13.07
CA ASP A 76 10.06 2.37 13.57
C ASP A 76 10.65 3.56 12.79
N LEU A 77 11.96 3.53 12.57
CA LEU A 77 12.63 4.60 11.83
C LEU A 77 12.21 4.62 10.35
N GLY A 78 11.96 3.45 9.77
CA GLY A 78 11.40 3.31 8.42
C GLY A 78 10.01 3.95 8.30
N HIS A 79 9.15 3.76 9.31
CA HIS A 79 7.83 4.42 9.37
C HIS A 79 7.95 5.92 9.53
N ILE A 80 8.81 6.39 10.42
CA ILE A 80 9.07 7.83 10.63
C ILE A 80 9.56 8.47 9.33
N ALA A 81 10.52 7.84 8.63
CA ALA A 81 11.02 8.30 7.34
C ALA A 81 9.90 8.42 6.29
N TYR A 82 9.04 7.40 6.21
CA TYR A 82 7.90 7.39 5.30
C TYR A 82 6.90 8.51 5.59
N LEU A 83 6.62 8.79 6.87
CA LEU A 83 5.74 9.89 7.31
C LEU A 83 6.31 11.25 6.94
N PHE A 84 7.62 11.43 6.98
CA PHE A 84 8.29 12.67 6.58
C PHE A 84 8.60 12.76 5.08
N ASP A 85 8.05 11.84 4.28
CA ASP A 85 8.26 11.77 2.82
C ASP A 85 9.70 11.45 2.38
N ASP A 86 10.56 11.06 3.32
CA ASP A 86 11.91 10.55 3.03
C ASP A 86 11.82 9.09 2.59
N THR A 87 11.30 8.90 1.39
CA THR A 87 11.00 7.58 0.84
C THR A 87 12.26 6.79 0.48
N GLU A 88 13.40 7.45 0.30
CA GLU A 88 14.68 6.79 0.03
C GLU A 88 15.24 6.12 1.28
N THR A 89 15.27 6.86 2.37
CA THR A 89 15.68 6.31 3.67
C THR A 89 14.68 5.24 4.13
N ALA A 90 13.38 5.47 3.97
CA ALA A 90 12.35 4.47 4.28
C ALA A 90 12.56 3.16 3.51
N GLU A 91 12.80 3.23 2.19
CA GLU A 91 13.09 2.03 1.36
C GLU A 91 14.31 1.29 1.92
N SER A 92 15.41 1.98 2.16
CA SER A 92 16.64 1.38 2.63
C SER A 92 16.50 0.68 4.01
N LEU A 93 15.76 1.30 4.93
CA LEU A 93 15.52 0.74 6.28
C LEU A 93 14.60 -0.48 6.22
N ILE A 94 13.51 -0.40 5.45
CA ILE A 94 12.54 -1.50 5.37
C ILE A 94 13.03 -2.65 4.46
N GLU A 95 13.86 -2.38 3.43
CA GLU A 95 14.57 -3.46 2.71
C GLU A 95 15.48 -4.24 3.64
N GLU A 96 16.21 -3.56 4.54
CA GLU A 96 17.04 -4.20 5.55
C GLU A 96 16.20 -5.02 6.55
N HIS A 97 15.10 -4.43 7.07
CA HIS A 97 14.17 -5.14 7.93
C HIS A 97 13.62 -6.41 7.24
N TYR A 98 13.17 -6.29 5.99
CA TYR A 98 12.67 -7.42 5.21
C TYR A 98 13.75 -8.49 4.97
N SER A 99 14.99 -8.10 4.74
CA SER A 99 16.10 -9.06 4.57
C SER A 99 16.32 -9.93 5.82
N ARG A 100 16.11 -9.36 7.01
CA ARG A 100 16.20 -10.06 8.31
C ARG A 100 14.94 -10.87 8.64
N LYS A 101 13.77 -10.38 8.19
CA LYS A 101 12.45 -10.98 8.44
C LYS A 101 11.65 -11.18 7.14
N PRO A 102 12.08 -12.10 6.28
CA PRO A 102 11.47 -12.25 4.95
C PRO A 102 10.03 -12.76 4.96
N ASN A 103 9.53 -13.29 6.09
CA ASN A 103 8.16 -13.79 6.24
C ASN A 103 7.25 -12.78 6.98
N ASP A 104 7.73 -11.58 7.25
CA ASP A 104 6.93 -10.53 7.88
C ASP A 104 5.95 -9.93 6.85
N ILE A 105 4.68 -10.28 6.98
CA ILE A 105 3.61 -9.85 6.08
C ILE A 105 3.43 -8.33 6.12
N GLU A 106 3.50 -7.72 7.31
CA GLU A 106 3.38 -6.28 7.47
C GLU A 106 4.56 -5.56 6.79
N GLY A 107 5.78 -6.10 6.96
CA GLY A 107 6.98 -5.62 6.29
C GLY A 107 6.88 -5.69 4.78
N MET A 108 6.36 -6.79 4.22
CA MET A 108 6.12 -6.92 2.77
C MET A 108 5.11 -5.87 2.28
N VAL A 109 3.98 -5.72 2.97
CA VAL A 109 2.95 -4.75 2.57
C VAL A 109 3.51 -3.33 2.64
N PHE A 110 4.22 -3.00 3.70
CA PHE A 110 4.79 -1.67 3.88
C PHE A 110 5.89 -1.36 2.85
N LEU A 111 6.76 -2.33 2.56
CA LEU A 111 7.77 -2.18 1.50
C LEU A 111 7.10 -1.99 0.12
N GLY A 112 6.01 -2.70 -0.13
CA GLY A 112 5.18 -2.51 -1.32
C GLY A 112 4.63 -1.08 -1.43
N MET A 113 4.15 -0.49 -0.33
CA MET A 113 3.68 0.90 -0.29
C MET A 113 4.81 1.90 -0.58
N ILE A 114 6.00 1.68 0.00
CA ILE A 114 7.18 2.51 -0.27
C ILE A 114 7.56 2.44 -1.75
N TYR A 115 7.61 1.24 -2.34
CA TYR A 115 7.91 1.07 -3.77
C TYR A 115 6.88 1.76 -4.66
N LYS A 116 5.59 1.69 -4.32
CA LYS A 116 4.52 2.40 -5.03
C LYS A 116 4.79 3.91 -5.01
N LYS A 117 5.04 4.47 -3.82
CA LYS A 117 5.32 5.90 -3.65
C LYS A 117 6.59 6.36 -4.39
N ARG A 118 7.59 5.48 -4.54
CA ARG A 118 8.81 5.70 -5.33
C ARG A 118 8.65 5.42 -6.83
N ASN A 119 7.43 5.23 -7.31
CA ASN A 119 7.12 4.91 -8.71
C ASN A 119 7.86 3.64 -9.22
N LYS A 120 7.89 2.60 -8.38
CA LYS A 120 8.44 1.27 -8.69
C LYS A 120 7.31 0.23 -8.71
N PRO A 121 6.33 0.31 -9.63
CA PRO A 121 5.09 -0.48 -9.56
C PRO A 121 5.32 -1.99 -9.63
N TYR A 122 6.30 -2.44 -10.38
CA TYR A 122 6.63 -3.86 -10.47
C TYR A 122 7.13 -4.43 -9.13
N LYS A 123 8.04 -3.71 -8.44
CA LYS A 123 8.51 -4.12 -7.11
C LYS A 123 7.38 -4.08 -6.08
N SER A 124 6.52 -3.07 -6.15
CA SER A 124 5.34 -2.94 -5.30
C SER A 124 4.39 -4.14 -5.47
N GLU A 125 4.05 -4.50 -6.72
CA GLU A 125 3.21 -5.66 -7.02
C GLU A 125 3.82 -6.96 -6.48
N LEU A 126 5.13 -7.13 -6.65
CA LEU A 126 5.84 -8.30 -6.14
C LEU A 126 5.70 -8.45 -4.62
N MET A 127 5.87 -7.37 -3.87
CA MET A 127 5.76 -7.38 -2.41
C MET A 127 4.33 -7.66 -1.94
N TYR A 128 3.30 -7.05 -2.55
CA TYR A 128 1.92 -7.36 -2.19
C TYR A 128 1.53 -8.81 -2.51
N ARG A 129 2.02 -9.34 -3.64
CA ARG A 129 1.79 -10.75 -3.97
C ARG A 129 2.55 -11.69 -3.03
N ALA A 130 3.75 -11.34 -2.58
CA ALA A 130 4.49 -12.08 -1.56
C ALA A 130 3.68 -12.12 -0.24
N ALA A 131 3.17 -10.98 0.22
CA ALA A 131 2.30 -10.94 1.39
C ALA A 131 1.07 -11.83 1.25
N LEU A 132 0.45 -11.88 0.05
CA LEU A 132 -0.72 -12.73 -0.23
C LEU A 132 -0.37 -14.21 -0.42
N SER A 133 0.90 -14.56 -0.63
CA SER A 133 1.32 -15.96 -0.61
C SER A 133 1.40 -16.52 0.82
N GLU A 134 1.74 -15.67 1.79
CA GLU A 134 1.75 -16.01 3.22
C GLU A 134 0.35 -15.96 3.85
N ASP A 135 -0.40 -14.89 3.58
CA ASP A 135 -1.80 -14.72 4.02
C ASP A 135 -2.69 -14.34 2.82
N LYS A 136 -3.38 -15.32 2.28
CA LYS A 136 -4.23 -15.16 1.10
C LYS A 136 -5.34 -14.13 1.29
N ASP A 137 -5.81 -13.94 2.53
CA ASP A 137 -6.95 -13.10 2.86
C ASP A 137 -6.54 -11.77 3.52
N ASN A 138 -5.25 -11.42 3.43
CA ASN A 138 -4.75 -10.14 3.90
C ASN A 138 -5.41 -8.98 3.16
N MET A 139 -6.40 -8.37 3.80
CA MET A 139 -7.21 -7.31 3.20
C MET A 139 -6.38 -6.10 2.79
N LYS A 140 -5.36 -5.76 3.58
CA LYS A 140 -4.49 -4.61 3.29
C LYS A 140 -3.70 -4.81 2.00
N ALA A 141 -3.09 -5.99 1.83
CA ALA A 141 -2.36 -6.34 0.62
C ALA A 141 -3.27 -6.35 -0.62
N VAL A 142 -4.50 -6.90 -0.49
CA VAL A 142 -5.49 -6.88 -1.57
C VAL A 142 -5.87 -5.45 -1.94
N GLU A 143 -6.15 -4.60 -0.95
CA GLU A 143 -6.51 -3.21 -1.16
C GLU A 143 -5.40 -2.42 -1.86
N GLU A 144 -4.15 -2.59 -1.42
CA GLU A 144 -3.01 -1.90 -2.01
C GLU A 144 -2.75 -2.36 -3.47
N LEU A 145 -3.00 -3.64 -3.79
CA LEU A 145 -2.96 -4.11 -5.18
C LEU A 145 -4.03 -3.45 -6.04
N VAL A 146 -5.24 -3.27 -5.53
CA VAL A 146 -6.30 -2.56 -6.26
C VAL A 146 -5.87 -1.14 -6.58
N TYR A 147 -5.34 -0.40 -5.59
CA TYR A 147 -4.83 0.95 -5.84
C TYR A 147 -3.71 0.96 -6.87
N LEU A 148 -2.74 0.06 -6.74
CA LEU A 148 -1.63 -0.05 -7.67
C LEU A 148 -2.11 -0.27 -9.11
N TYR A 149 -3.08 -1.16 -9.32
CA TYR A 149 -3.61 -1.44 -10.65
C TYR A 149 -4.44 -0.29 -11.21
N LEU A 150 -5.19 0.44 -10.37
CA LEU A 150 -5.89 1.65 -10.79
C LEU A 150 -4.93 2.76 -11.18
N GLU A 151 -3.84 2.94 -10.44
CA GLU A 151 -2.79 3.93 -10.73
C GLU A 151 -1.97 3.58 -11.98
N THR A 152 -1.77 2.29 -12.25
CA THR A 152 -0.99 1.80 -13.40
C THR A 152 -1.84 1.50 -14.64
N GLU A 153 -3.09 2.00 -14.70
CA GLU A 153 -4.02 1.82 -15.82
C GLU A 153 -4.28 0.34 -16.18
N ARG A 154 -4.41 -0.51 -15.14
CA ARG A 154 -4.74 -1.92 -15.26
C ARG A 154 -6.09 -2.25 -14.60
N PRO A 155 -7.20 -1.66 -15.10
CA PRO A 155 -8.49 -1.73 -14.41
C PRO A 155 -9.11 -3.13 -14.37
N LEU A 156 -8.80 -4.02 -15.30
CA LEU A 156 -9.27 -5.42 -15.25
C LEU A 156 -8.64 -6.17 -14.07
N ASP A 157 -7.32 -5.99 -13.85
CA ASP A 157 -6.64 -6.57 -12.69
C ASP A 157 -7.20 -5.98 -11.39
N ALA A 158 -7.40 -4.66 -11.34
CA ALA A 158 -8.02 -3.99 -10.20
C ALA A 158 -9.39 -4.60 -9.88
N LEU A 159 -10.23 -4.80 -10.91
CA LEU A 159 -11.58 -5.33 -10.74
C LEU A 159 -11.56 -6.76 -10.17
N ALA A 160 -10.65 -7.63 -10.64
CA ALA A 160 -10.50 -8.98 -10.12
C ALA A 160 -10.17 -9.00 -8.62
N TRP A 161 -9.29 -8.09 -8.16
CA TRP A 161 -8.94 -7.99 -6.74
C TRP A 161 -10.02 -7.30 -5.90
N VAL A 162 -10.75 -6.33 -6.46
CA VAL A 162 -11.92 -5.73 -5.78
C VAL A 162 -12.99 -6.77 -5.50
N GLN A 163 -13.22 -7.73 -6.42
CA GLN A 163 -14.13 -8.86 -6.16
C GLN A 163 -13.74 -9.62 -4.90
N LYS A 164 -12.44 -9.80 -4.69
CA LYS A 164 -11.94 -10.43 -3.46
C LYS A 164 -12.22 -9.58 -2.23
N LEU A 165 -12.01 -8.25 -2.28
CA LEU A 165 -12.36 -7.34 -1.18
C LEU A 165 -13.85 -7.40 -0.84
N LEU A 166 -14.73 -7.38 -1.85
CA LEU A 166 -16.17 -7.46 -1.66
C LEU A 166 -16.64 -8.81 -1.05
N ARG A 167 -15.89 -9.89 -1.29
CA ARG A 167 -16.15 -11.18 -0.63
C ARG A 167 -15.68 -11.21 0.81
N LEU A 168 -14.50 -10.64 1.09
CA LEU A 168 -13.91 -10.60 2.43
C LEU A 168 -14.69 -9.64 3.34
N ASP A 169 -15.03 -8.46 2.83
CA ASP A 169 -15.82 -7.46 3.56
C ASP A 169 -16.86 -6.79 2.66
N PRO A 170 -18.08 -7.35 2.60
CA PRO A 170 -19.17 -6.80 1.79
C PRO A 170 -19.84 -5.54 2.39
N ARG A 171 -19.41 -5.08 3.58
CA ARG A 171 -20.03 -3.94 4.26
C ARG A 171 -19.22 -2.66 4.16
N THR A 172 -17.96 -2.75 3.72
CA THR A 172 -17.09 -1.58 3.60
C THR A 172 -17.45 -0.78 2.34
N PRO A 173 -17.93 0.47 2.50
CA PRO A 173 -18.31 1.35 1.39
C PRO A 173 -17.17 1.55 0.37
N LYS A 174 -15.95 1.66 0.86
CA LYS A 174 -14.72 1.83 0.07
C LYS A 174 -14.55 0.75 -0.99
N ASN A 175 -14.90 -0.51 -0.70
CA ASN A 175 -14.76 -1.62 -1.65
C ASN A 175 -15.66 -1.42 -2.87
N TYR A 176 -16.89 -0.94 -2.67
CA TYR A 176 -17.81 -0.59 -3.75
C TYR A 176 -17.32 0.61 -4.55
N PHE A 177 -16.76 1.61 -3.87
CA PHE A 177 -16.16 2.76 -4.55
C PHE A 177 -15.01 2.35 -5.48
N LEU A 178 -14.11 1.48 -5.00
CA LEU A 178 -13.00 0.97 -5.79
C LEU A 178 -13.49 0.15 -7.01
N ALA A 179 -14.56 -0.64 -6.83
CA ALA A 179 -15.19 -1.34 -7.95
C ALA A 179 -15.76 -0.35 -8.99
N GLY A 180 -16.45 0.69 -8.54
CA GLY A 180 -16.95 1.75 -9.41
C GLY A 180 -15.83 2.43 -10.19
N LYS A 181 -14.71 2.75 -9.52
CA LYS A 181 -13.52 3.34 -10.16
C LYS A 181 -12.88 2.43 -11.22
N ALA A 182 -12.80 1.13 -10.96
CA ALA A 182 -12.28 0.19 -11.93
C ALA A 182 -13.19 0.07 -13.16
N LEU A 183 -14.51 0.00 -12.93
CA LEU A 183 -15.51 -0.06 -14.01
C LEU A 183 -15.54 1.22 -14.85
N GLU A 184 -15.35 2.38 -14.21
CA GLU A 184 -15.23 3.67 -14.90
C GLU A 184 -14.07 3.67 -15.88
N LYS A 185 -12.88 3.22 -15.45
CA LYS A 185 -11.70 3.10 -16.32
C LYS A 185 -11.87 2.08 -17.46
N LEU A 186 -12.90 1.23 -17.39
CA LEU A 186 -13.30 0.29 -18.44
C LEU A 186 -14.44 0.82 -19.33
N ASP A 187 -14.80 2.12 -19.23
CA ASP A 187 -15.90 2.75 -19.93
C ASP A 187 -17.27 2.09 -19.68
N ARG A 188 -17.41 1.44 -18.51
CA ARG A 188 -18.64 0.77 -18.08
C ARG A 188 -19.46 1.66 -17.14
N GLU A 189 -19.88 2.80 -17.65
CA GLU A 189 -20.47 3.89 -16.87
C GLU A 189 -21.68 3.46 -16.03
N GLU A 190 -22.64 2.75 -16.63
CA GLU A 190 -23.85 2.29 -15.94
C GLU A 190 -23.54 1.38 -14.74
N GLN A 191 -22.58 0.48 -14.90
CA GLN A 191 -22.17 -0.41 -13.82
C GLN A 191 -21.37 0.35 -12.75
N SER A 192 -20.44 1.21 -13.18
CA SER A 192 -19.70 2.11 -12.29
C SER A 192 -20.65 2.89 -11.39
N ARG A 193 -21.67 3.51 -12.01
CA ARG A 193 -22.70 4.30 -11.32
C ARG A 193 -23.38 3.50 -10.20
N ARG A 194 -23.80 2.27 -10.47
CA ARG A 194 -24.45 1.39 -9.47
C ARG A 194 -23.55 1.11 -8.27
N TYR A 195 -22.27 0.81 -8.52
CA TYR A 195 -21.30 0.55 -7.44
C TYR A 195 -21.00 1.79 -6.61
N ILE A 196 -20.86 2.95 -7.24
CA ILE A 196 -20.63 4.21 -6.52
C ILE A 196 -21.85 4.58 -5.66
N ILE A 197 -23.08 4.42 -6.19
CA ILE A 197 -24.30 4.64 -5.40
C ILE A 197 -24.39 3.66 -4.24
N ALA A 198 -24.06 2.39 -4.43
CA ALA A 198 -24.00 1.40 -3.34
C ALA A 198 -23.00 1.80 -2.24
N SER A 199 -21.84 2.32 -2.63
CA SER A 199 -20.85 2.88 -1.70
C SER A 199 -21.45 4.03 -0.87
N MET A 200 -22.16 4.97 -1.52
CA MET A 200 -22.79 6.12 -0.84
C MET A 200 -23.88 5.70 0.15
N ILE A 201 -24.65 4.67 -0.17
CA ILE A 201 -25.72 4.16 0.70
C ILE A 201 -25.16 3.44 1.92
N LEU A 202 -24.09 2.69 1.73
CA LEU A 202 -23.41 1.98 2.81
C LEU A 202 -22.64 2.93 3.74
N ASP A 203 -22.20 4.07 3.21
CA ASP A 203 -21.47 5.05 3.99
C ASP A 203 -22.42 5.94 4.81
N GLN A 204 -22.38 5.74 6.13
CA GLN A 204 -23.12 6.56 7.09
C GLN A 204 -22.32 7.77 7.59
N SER A 205 -21.05 7.89 7.20
CA SER A 205 -20.17 9.00 7.61
C SER A 205 -20.30 10.21 6.67
N SER A 206 -20.42 11.41 7.24
CA SER A 206 -20.60 12.65 6.47
C SER A 206 -19.39 13.07 5.63
N SER A 207 -18.19 12.65 6.01
CA SER A 207 -16.92 13.06 5.36
C SER A 207 -16.70 12.38 4.00
N PHE A 208 -17.09 11.13 3.89
CA PHE A 208 -16.94 10.36 2.66
C PHE A 208 -18.03 10.74 1.63
N ARG A 209 -19.25 11.05 2.09
CA ARG A 209 -20.35 11.54 1.24
C ARG A 209 -19.98 12.79 0.45
N GLY A 210 -19.31 13.76 1.08
CA GLY A 210 -18.88 14.98 0.40
C GLY A 210 -17.91 14.71 -0.74
N SER A 211 -16.94 13.84 -0.54
CA SER A 211 -15.97 13.45 -1.57
C SER A 211 -16.62 12.69 -2.73
N LEU A 212 -17.60 11.83 -2.43
CA LEU A 212 -18.35 11.09 -3.45
C LEU A 212 -19.30 11.99 -4.23
N GLN A 213 -19.95 12.92 -3.57
CA GLN A 213 -20.84 13.89 -4.21
C GLN A 213 -20.06 14.79 -5.16
N SER A 214 -18.93 15.34 -4.74
CA SER A 214 -18.05 16.14 -5.60
C SER A 214 -17.57 15.35 -6.82
N PHE A 215 -17.16 14.10 -6.63
CA PHE A 215 -16.77 13.20 -7.72
C PHE A 215 -17.89 12.98 -8.73
N TYR A 216 -19.13 12.88 -8.26
CA TYR A 216 -20.31 12.68 -9.09
C TYR A 216 -20.68 13.93 -9.87
N GLU A 217 -20.67 15.09 -9.20
CA GLU A 217 -20.98 16.39 -9.81
C GLU A 217 -19.97 16.76 -10.89
N ASP A 218 -18.69 16.53 -10.65
CA ASP A 218 -17.61 16.82 -11.61
C ASP A 218 -17.71 15.97 -12.89
N ARG A 219 -18.30 14.79 -12.81
CA ARG A 219 -18.25 13.83 -13.90
C ARG A 219 -19.53 13.71 -14.72
N LEU A 220 -20.66 13.86 -14.10
CA LEU A 220 -21.96 13.74 -14.78
C LEU A 220 -22.55 15.09 -15.18
N GLY A 221 -21.99 16.22 -14.71
CA GLY A 221 -22.52 17.55 -14.92
C GLY A 221 -23.93 17.77 -14.33
N GLU A 222 -24.40 16.78 -13.56
CA GLU A 222 -25.70 16.78 -12.89
C GLU A 222 -25.46 16.76 -11.39
N SER A 223 -26.06 17.71 -10.68
CA SER A 223 -26.10 17.63 -9.22
C SER A 223 -27.05 16.49 -8.84
N ILE A 224 -26.49 15.39 -8.33
CA ILE A 224 -27.32 14.36 -7.70
C ILE A 224 -27.80 14.91 -6.37
N THR A 225 -29.04 15.18 -6.27
CA THR A 225 -29.65 15.62 -5.01
C THR A 225 -29.74 14.44 -4.06
N ILE A 226 -29.67 14.72 -2.74
CA ILE A 226 -29.95 13.72 -1.71
C ILE A 226 -31.32 13.04 -1.95
N ALA A 227 -32.28 13.74 -2.57
CA ALA A 227 -33.57 13.20 -2.95
C ALA A 227 -33.46 12.09 -4.02
N ASP A 228 -32.63 12.27 -5.05
CA ASP A 228 -32.43 11.28 -6.12
C ASP A 228 -31.77 9.99 -5.54
N LEU A 229 -30.96 10.15 -4.48
CA LEU A 229 -30.41 9.03 -3.74
C LEU A 229 -31.47 8.31 -2.89
N PHE A 230 -32.46 9.04 -2.36
CA PHE A 230 -33.55 8.46 -1.56
C PHE A 230 -34.57 7.74 -2.42
N ASP A 231 -34.89 8.23 -3.59
CA ASP A 231 -35.83 7.57 -4.52
C ASP A 231 -35.25 6.29 -5.12
N GLY A 232 -33.92 6.22 -5.27
CA GLY A 232 -33.21 4.99 -5.65
C GLY A 232 -32.85 4.06 -4.49
N LYS A 233 -33.00 4.50 -3.23
CA LYS A 233 -32.52 3.79 -2.04
C LYS A 233 -33.11 2.39 -1.91
N GLU A 234 -34.42 2.23 -2.10
CA GLU A 234 -35.08 0.92 -1.98
C GLU A 234 -34.58 -0.06 -3.03
N VAL A 235 -34.39 0.40 -4.27
CA VAL A 235 -33.89 -0.44 -5.39
C VAL A 235 -32.45 -0.88 -5.11
N ILE A 236 -31.64 -0.02 -4.52
CA ILE A 236 -30.23 -0.30 -4.24
C ILE A 236 -30.08 -1.10 -2.97
N GLU A 237 -30.88 -0.85 -1.92
CA GLU A 237 -30.93 -1.71 -0.73
C GLU A 237 -31.39 -3.12 -1.10
N GLU A 238 -32.35 -3.24 -2.01
CA GLU A 238 -32.77 -4.54 -2.55
C GLU A 238 -31.65 -5.19 -3.37
N TRP A 239 -30.95 -4.44 -4.21
CA TRP A 239 -29.81 -4.93 -4.98
C TRP A 239 -28.62 -5.33 -4.08
N VAL A 240 -28.24 -4.50 -3.10
CA VAL A 240 -27.22 -4.82 -2.09
C VAL A 240 -27.67 -6.02 -1.25
N GLY A 241 -28.95 -6.11 -0.90
CA GLY A 241 -29.53 -7.24 -0.16
C GLY A 241 -29.49 -8.54 -0.95
N LYS A 242 -29.84 -8.53 -2.23
CA LYS A 242 -29.77 -9.68 -3.14
C LYS A 242 -28.35 -10.11 -3.39
N ASN A 243 -27.42 -9.19 -3.51
CA ASN A 243 -26.00 -9.49 -3.74
C ASN A 243 -25.24 -9.90 -2.46
N ARG A 244 -25.75 -9.60 -1.26
CA ARG A 244 -25.25 -10.17 0.01
C ARG A 244 -25.32 -11.71 0.03
N HIS A 245 -26.32 -12.28 -0.62
CA HIS A 245 -26.53 -13.74 -0.68
C HIS A 245 -25.98 -14.38 -1.96
N ALA A 246 -25.65 -13.56 -2.96
CA ALA A 246 -25.09 -13.99 -4.24
C ALA A 246 -23.54 -13.94 -4.24
N VAL A 247 -22.93 -14.20 -3.09
CA VAL A 247 -21.48 -14.42 -2.97
C VAL A 247 -21.01 -15.58 -3.87
N ASP A 248 -21.93 -16.50 -4.22
CA ASP A 248 -21.69 -17.57 -5.17
C ASP A 248 -22.06 -17.24 -6.63
N ARG A 249 -22.71 -16.10 -6.87
CA ARG A 249 -22.97 -15.60 -8.22
C ARG A 249 -22.37 -14.20 -8.32
N SER A 250 -21.07 -14.18 -8.66
CA SER A 250 -20.35 -12.95 -8.95
C SER A 250 -21.22 -12.04 -9.82
N PRO A 251 -21.45 -10.77 -9.43
CA PRO A 251 -22.02 -9.77 -10.34
C PRO A 251 -21.18 -9.60 -11.60
N PHE A 252 -20.06 -10.27 -11.66
CA PHE A 252 -19.08 -10.34 -12.73
C PHE A 252 -19.16 -11.64 -13.55
N SER A 253 -20.05 -12.56 -13.23
CA SER A 253 -20.25 -13.79 -14.04
C SER A 253 -20.69 -13.47 -15.48
N GLU A 254 -21.21 -12.28 -15.72
CA GLU A 254 -21.48 -11.76 -17.07
C GLU A 254 -20.18 -11.47 -17.86
N PHE A 255 -19.02 -11.39 -17.20
CA PHE A 255 -17.73 -11.11 -17.82
C PHE A 255 -16.91 -12.38 -18.11
N GLU A 256 -17.12 -13.46 -17.38
CA GLU A 256 -16.41 -14.72 -17.58
C GLU A 256 -16.77 -15.42 -18.92
N HIS A 257 -17.88 -15.02 -19.55
CA HIS A 257 -18.34 -15.60 -20.82
C HIS A 257 -17.89 -14.85 -22.09
N GLN A 258 -17.15 -13.72 -21.98
CA GLN A 258 -16.68 -12.97 -23.14
C GLN A 258 -15.25 -13.29 -23.57
N GLU A 259 -14.50 -14.09 -22.85
CA GLU A 259 -13.12 -14.49 -23.23
C GLU A 259 -13.06 -15.83 -24.00
N SER A 260 -14.18 -16.35 -24.47
CA SER A 260 -14.24 -17.63 -25.23
C SER A 260 -14.65 -17.43 -26.68
N TYR A 261 -14.05 -16.42 -27.37
CA TYR A 261 -14.09 -16.35 -28.83
C TYR A 261 -12.77 -15.79 -29.39
#